data_e95b883d62bf2769608fb29ef7bd483f
#
_entry.id   e95b883d62bf2769608fb29ef7bd483f
#
_cell.length_a   1.000
_cell.length_b   1.000
_cell.length_c   1.000
_cell.angle_alpha   90.00
_cell.angle_beta   90.00
_cell.angle_gamma   90.00
#
_symmetry.space_group_name_H-M   'P 1'
#
loop_
_entity.id
_entity.type
_entity.pdbx_description
1 polymer ?
#
loop_
_entity_poly.entity_id
_entity_poly.type
_entity_poly.pdbx_seq_one_letter_code
_entity_poly.pdbx_strand_id
1 'polypeptide(L)'
;IPQLAPVQVESEASPYQPDGVQSSKMTAPLLDTPRSVQVVPKQVISDQSATSLQDVLQNSPGITFGAGEGGRAGGDLPVIRGQNAASSLFLDGMRDVSMQARDTFNLEQVEIIKGPDSVYAGRGGAGGSINLVSKTPKAKDAIEATGQIGTDRNYRATLDSNW
;
A
#
# COMPACT_ATOMS: atom_id res chain seq x y z
N ILE A 1 5.62 36.68 -37.92
CA ILE A 1 5.95 35.25 -37.71
C ILE A 1 4.75 34.70 -36.95
N PRO A 2 4.01 33.71 -37.50
CA PRO A 2 2.89 33.12 -36.77
C PRO A 2 3.43 32.38 -35.53
N GLN A 3 2.96 32.76 -34.35
CA GLN A 3 3.24 32.09 -33.09
C GLN A 3 2.38 30.82 -33.08
N LEU A 4 3.02 29.66 -33.03
CA LEU A 4 2.33 28.38 -32.85
C LEU A 4 1.74 28.38 -31.41
N ALA A 5 0.48 27.97 -31.30
CA ALA A 5 -0.14 27.77 -30.01
C ALA A 5 0.62 26.68 -29.20
N PRO A 6 0.79 26.85 -27.89
CA PRO A 6 1.45 25.83 -27.09
C PRO A 6 0.64 24.53 -27.16
N VAL A 7 1.29 23.45 -27.51
CA VAL A 7 0.71 22.11 -27.45
C VAL A 7 0.67 21.72 -25.98
N GLN A 8 -0.51 21.70 -25.37
CA GLN A 8 -0.71 21.10 -24.07
C GLN A 8 -0.78 19.59 -24.26
N VAL A 9 0.23 18.90 -23.79
CA VAL A 9 0.21 17.43 -23.70
C VAL A 9 -0.41 17.09 -22.35
N GLU A 10 -1.70 16.83 -22.33
CA GLU A 10 -2.36 16.19 -21.19
C GLU A 10 -2.03 14.69 -21.25
N SER A 11 -1.13 14.24 -20.40
CA SER A 11 -0.91 12.82 -20.20
C SER A 11 -2.00 12.32 -19.25
N GLU A 12 -2.83 11.38 -19.67
CA GLU A 12 -3.67 10.63 -18.75
C GLU A 12 -2.77 9.97 -17.71
N ALA A 13 -3.05 10.20 -16.42
CA ALA A 13 -2.31 9.59 -15.34
C ALA A 13 -2.42 8.07 -15.46
N SER A 14 -1.28 7.38 -15.52
CA SER A 14 -1.26 5.92 -15.56
C SER A 14 -1.84 5.36 -14.26
N PRO A 15 -2.74 4.36 -14.31
CA PRO A 15 -3.28 3.74 -13.11
C PRO A 15 -2.22 3.06 -12.22
N TYR A 16 -1.01 2.88 -12.75
CA TYR A 16 0.16 2.37 -12.03
C TYR A 16 1.00 3.47 -11.39
N GLN A 17 0.73 4.71 -11.72
CA GLN A 17 1.43 5.85 -11.13
C GLN A 17 0.58 6.41 -9.99
N PRO A 18 1.03 6.30 -8.73
CA PRO A 18 0.29 6.84 -7.60
C PRO A 18 0.26 8.36 -7.66
N ASP A 19 -0.88 8.95 -7.33
CA ASP A 19 -1.05 10.41 -7.24
C ASP A 19 -0.19 11.04 -6.12
N GLY A 20 0.27 10.22 -5.20
CA GLY A 20 1.11 10.65 -4.07
C GLY A 20 0.87 9.80 -2.83
N VAL A 21 1.45 10.23 -1.72
CA VAL A 21 1.18 9.68 -0.39
C VAL A 21 -0.08 10.33 0.16
N GLN A 22 -1.06 9.52 0.57
CA GLN A 22 -2.31 10.03 1.15
C GLN A 22 -2.19 10.30 2.66
N SER A 23 -1.06 9.96 3.26
CA SER A 23 -0.81 10.29 4.65
C SER A 23 -0.81 11.81 4.84
N SER A 24 -1.72 12.32 5.68
CA SER A 24 -1.79 13.75 6.04
C SER A 24 -0.51 14.30 6.68
N LYS A 25 0.39 13.41 7.08
CA LYS A 25 1.69 13.75 7.68
C LYS A 25 2.77 14.02 6.62
N MET A 26 2.52 13.70 5.36
CA MET A 26 3.41 13.98 4.25
C MET A 26 2.75 14.98 3.31
N THR A 27 3.20 16.22 3.36
CA THR A 27 2.63 17.32 2.59
C THR A 27 3.46 17.68 1.35
N ALA A 28 4.68 17.16 1.25
CA ALA A 28 5.54 17.37 0.09
C ALA A 28 5.27 16.34 -1.01
N PRO A 29 5.39 16.71 -2.29
CA PRO A 29 5.36 15.75 -3.39
C PRO A 29 6.40 14.65 -3.21
N LEU A 30 6.14 13.45 -3.76
CA LEU A 30 7.06 12.31 -3.63
C LEU A 30 8.48 12.63 -4.09
N LEU A 31 8.63 13.39 -5.17
CA LEU A 31 9.93 13.78 -5.74
C LEU A 31 10.71 14.74 -4.85
N ASP A 32 10.01 15.54 -4.05
CA ASP A 32 10.61 16.53 -3.14
C ASP A 32 10.79 15.97 -1.71
N THR A 33 10.39 14.71 -1.51
CA THR A 33 10.50 14.05 -0.21
C THR A 33 11.88 13.38 -0.08
N PRO A 34 12.77 13.83 0.84
CA PRO A 34 14.13 13.29 0.98
C PRO A 34 14.12 11.94 1.72
N ARG A 35 13.33 11.00 1.24
CA ARG A 35 13.11 9.66 1.82
C ARG A 35 12.88 8.63 0.74
N SER A 36 13.18 7.38 1.05
CA SER A 36 12.81 6.26 0.19
C SER A 36 11.35 5.89 0.46
N VAL A 37 10.46 6.42 -0.37
CA VAL A 37 9.03 6.13 -0.33
C VAL A 37 8.66 5.28 -1.52
N GLN A 38 7.89 4.22 -1.29
CA GLN A 38 7.30 3.39 -2.33
C GLN A 38 5.80 3.35 -2.08
N VAL A 39 5.02 3.57 -3.13
CA VAL A 39 3.56 3.44 -3.09
C VAL A 39 3.16 2.32 -4.03
N VAL A 40 2.35 1.39 -3.54
CA VAL A 40 1.75 0.30 -4.32
C VAL A 40 0.27 0.62 -4.49
N PRO A 41 -0.16 1.09 -5.66
CA PRO A 41 -1.56 1.46 -5.91
C PRO A 41 -2.46 0.23 -6.06
N LYS A 42 -3.78 0.43 -5.90
CA LYS A 42 -4.82 -0.61 -6.04
C LYS A 42 -4.67 -1.40 -7.33
N GLN A 43 -4.34 -0.76 -8.45
CA GLN A 43 -4.20 -1.45 -9.73
C GLN A 43 -3.11 -2.52 -9.69
N VAL A 44 -1.95 -2.22 -9.10
CA VAL A 44 -0.86 -3.21 -8.93
C VAL A 44 -1.29 -4.35 -8.01
N ILE A 45 -1.99 -4.05 -6.91
CA ILE A 45 -2.51 -5.06 -5.97
C ILE A 45 -3.48 -6.00 -6.69
N SER A 46 -4.37 -5.45 -7.51
CA SER A 46 -5.35 -6.21 -8.29
C SER A 46 -4.69 -7.09 -9.34
N ASP A 47 -3.76 -6.54 -10.12
CA ASP A 47 -3.09 -7.26 -11.21
C ASP A 47 -2.20 -8.39 -10.68
N GLN A 48 -1.64 -8.24 -9.49
CA GLN A 48 -0.90 -9.29 -8.79
C GLN A 48 -1.83 -10.32 -8.13
N SER A 49 -3.15 -10.11 -8.15
CA SER A 49 -4.12 -10.93 -7.40
C SER A 49 -3.74 -11.11 -5.93
N ALA A 50 -3.11 -10.08 -5.35
CA ALA A 50 -2.64 -10.10 -3.98
C ALA A 50 -3.82 -10.07 -3.02
N THR A 51 -3.93 -11.06 -2.15
CA THR A 51 -5.04 -11.19 -1.18
C THR A 51 -4.63 -10.87 0.25
N SER A 52 -3.33 -10.79 0.50
CA SER A 52 -2.76 -10.46 1.80
C SER A 52 -1.75 -9.33 1.70
N LEU A 53 -1.48 -8.65 2.81
CA LEU A 53 -0.41 -7.66 2.88
C LEU A 53 0.96 -8.27 2.53
N GLN A 54 1.17 -9.54 2.89
CA GLN A 54 2.38 -10.24 2.54
C GLN A 54 2.56 -10.36 1.01
N ASP A 55 1.49 -10.69 0.27
CA ASP A 55 1.53 -10.78 -1.20
C ASP A 55 1.90 -9.42 -1.83
N VAL A 56 1.32 -8.33 -1.32
CA VAL A 56 1.62 -6.97 -1.80
C VAL A 56 3.08 -6.61 -1.59
N LEU A 57 3.63 -6.95 -0.44
CA LEU A 57 4.96 -6.51 -0.02
C LEU A 57 6.10 -7.41 -0.51
N GLN A 58 5.83 -8.65 -0.92
CA GLN A 58 6.86 -9.62 -1.32
C GLN A 58 7.74 -9.12 -2.48
N ASN A 59 7.19 -8.28 -3.35
CA ASN A 59 7.90 -7.67 -4.47
C ASN A 59 8.56 -6.32 -4.13
N SER A 60 8.49 -5.90 -2.85
CA SER A 60 9.08 -4.63 -2.40
C SER A 60 10.52 -4.84 -1.93
N PRO A 61 11.52 -4.24 -2.58
CA PRO A 61 12.93 -4.42 -2.21
C PRO A 61 13.20 -4.03 -0.76
N GLY A 62 13.95 -4.87 -0.05
CA GLY A 62 14.35 -4.62 1.34
C GLY A 62 13.25 -4.90 2.38
N ILE A 63 12.19 -5.59 1.98
CA ILE A 63 11.15 -6.12 2.88
C ILE A 63 11.24 -7.65 2.87
N THR A 64 11.21 -8.22 4.04
CA THR A 64 11.09 -9.66 4.28
C THR A 64 10.05 -9.90 5.36
N PHE A 65 9.68 -11.15 5.59
CA PHE A 65 8.70 -11.49 6.60
C PHE A 65 9.29 -12.48 7.60
N GLY A 66 8.95 -12.29 8.87
CA GLY A 66 9.25 -13.25 9.91
C GLY A 66 8.37 -14.50 9.78
N ALA A 67 8.98 -15.67 9.96
CA ALA A 67 8.26 -16.94 9.86
C ALA A 67 7.37 -17.24 11.08
N GLY A 68 7.51 -16.48 12.18
CA GLY A 68 6.83 -16.76 13.43
C GLY A 68 7.39 -17.97 14.19
N GLU A 69 6.86 -18.24 15.37
CA GLU A 69 7.24 -19.41 16.17
C GLU A 69 6.78 -20.71 15.52
N GLY A 70 7.68 -21.68 15.45
CA GLY A 70 7.39 -22.97 14.85
C GLY A 70 7.11 -22.94 13.33
N GLY A 71 7.55 -21.89 12.63
CA GLY A 71 7.34 -21.74 11.19
C GLY A 71 5.92 -21.37 10.78
N ARG A 72 5.05 -21.04 11.74
CA ARG A 72 3.70 -20.54 11.47
C ARG A 72 3.70 -19.02 11.46
N ALA A 73 3.28 -18.44 10.35
CA ALA A 73 3.02 -17.01 10.29
C ALA A 73 1.85 -16.66 11.23
N GLY A 74 2.14 -16.04 12.35
CA GLY A 74 1.15 -15.57 13.32
C GLY A 74 0.50 -14.23 12.91
N GLY A 75 0.49 -13.91 11.61
CA GLY A 75 0.04 -12.63 11.07
C GLY A 75 1.14 -11.92 10.28
N ASP A 76 0.93 -10.64 9.99
CA ASP A 76 1.89 -9.83 9.26
C ASP A 76 3.06 -9.43 10.15
N LEU A 77 4.22 -10.03 9.89
CA LEU A 77 5.48 -9.74 10.59
C LEU A 77 6.52 -9.15 9.62
N PRO A 78 6.28 -7.94 9.08
CA PRO A 78 7.22 -7.35 8.13
C PRO A 78 8.54 -6.97 8.81
N VAL A 79 9.61 -7.17 8.09
CA VAL A 79 10.97 -6.77 8.46
C VAL A 79 11.48 -5.83 7.37
N ILE A 80 11.73 -4.58 7.69
CA ILE A 80 12.20 -3.56 6.74
C ILE A 80 13.67 -3.31 7.00
N ARG A 81 14.52 -3.53 5.99
CA ARG A 81 15.98 -3.34 6.10
C ARG A 81 16.58 -4.06 7.32
N GLY A 82 16.10 -5.27 7.62
CA GLY A 82 16.56 -6.06 8.74
C GLY A 82 15.97 -5.68 10.10
N GLN A 83 15.11 -4.68 10.18
CA GLN A 83 14.46 -4.25 11.42
C GLN A 83 13.00 -4.70 11.48
N ASN A 84 12.57 -5.23 12.62
CA ASN A 84 11.18 -5.62 12.82
C ASN A 84 10.28 -4.39 12.72
N ALA A 85 9.30 -4.45 11.83
CA ALA A 85 8.36 -3.36 11.56
C ALA A 85 6.91 -3.70 11.97
N ALA A 86 6.68 -4.79 12.72
CA ALA A 86 5.32 -5.16 13.15
C ALA A 86 4.65 -4.07 14.00
N SER A 87 5.41 -3.29 14.76
CA SER A 87 4.91 -2.14 15.53
C SER A 87 4.84 -0.84 14.70
N SER A 88 5.25 -0.87 13.45
CA SER A 88 5.28 0.28 12.52
C SER A 88 4.32 0.11 11.36
N LEU A 89 3.26 -0.67 11.58
CA LEU A 89 2.10 -0.77 10.70
C LEU A 89 1.07 0.28 11.07
N PHE A 90 0.48 0.90 10.07
CA PHE A 90 -0.55 1.93 10.20
C PHE A 90 -1.71 1.61 9.26
N LEU A 91 -2.91 1.96 9.69
CA LEU A 91 -4.12 1.98 8.88
C LEU A 91 -4.65 3.43 8.89
N ASP A 92 -4.70 4.07 7.75
CA ASP A 92 -5.10 5.47 7.57
C ASP A 92 -4.34 6.43 8.52
N GLY A 93 -3.04 6.17 8.71
CA GLY A 93 -2.18 6.95 9.61
C GLY A 93 -2.32 6.64 11.10
N MET A 94 -3.24 5.76 11.49
CA MET A 94 -3.36 5.26 12.87
C MET A 94 -2.55 3.99 13.05
N ARG A 95 -1.83 3.89 14.17
CA ARG A 95 -0.99 2.72 14.45
C ARG A 95 -1.84 1.47 14.68
N ASP A 96 -1.59 0.44 13.90
CA ASP A 96 -2.21 -0.87 14.03
C ASP A 96 -1.15 -1.92 14.41
N VAL A 97 -1.07 -2.22 15.71
CA VAL A 97 -0.07 -3.14 16.27
C VAL A 97 -0.55 -4.58 16.38
N SER A 98 -1.71 -4.90 15.85
CA SER A 98 -2.25 -6.25 15.92
C SER A 98 -1.47 -7.22 15.03
N MET A 99 -1.17 -8.41 15.56
CA MET A 99 -0.52 -9.50 14.84
C MET A 99 -1.58 -10.31 14.06
N GLN A 100 -2.21 -9.71 13.09
CA GLN A 100 -3.21 -10.34 12.24
C GLN A 100 -2.76 -10.35 10.79
N ALA A 101 -3.25 -11.28 9.99
CA ALA A 101 -3.13 -11.22 8.53
C ALA A 101 -4.14 -10.19 8.01
N ARG A 102 -3.68 -9.22 7.24
CA ARG A 102 -4.51 -8.16 6.68
C ARG A 102 -4.89 -8.47 5.25
N ASP A 103 -6.18 -8.39 5.00
CA ASP A 103 -6.75 -8.50 3.67
C ASP A 103 -6.53 -7.20 2.89
N THR A 104 -6.42 -7.31 1.57
CA THR A 104 -6.18 -6.19 0.65
C THR A 104 -7.47 -5.62 0.05
N PHE A 105 -8.62 -6.24 0.29
CA PHE A 105 -9.89 -5.90 -0.36
C PHE A 105 -10.28 -4.42 -0.20
N ASN A 106 -10.10 -3.87 1.01
CA ASN A 106 -10.49 -2.51 1.34
C ASN A 106 -9.36 -1.48 1.16
N LEU A 107 -8.29 -1.83 0.41
CA LEU A 107 -7.15 -0.94 0.24
C LEU A 107 -7.20 -0.18 -1.09
N GLU A 108 -6.94 1.11 -1.05
CA GLU A 108 -6.69 1.94 -2.23
C GLU A 108 -5.20 1.92 -2.59
N GLN A 109 -4.32 1.95 -1.60
CA GLN A 109 -2.88 1.83 -1.79
C GLN A 109 -2.17 1.38 -0.52
N VAL A 110 -0.93 0.92 -0.68
CA VAL A 110 -0.01 0.62 0.41
C VAL A 110 1.21 1.52 0.27
N GLU A 111 1.49 2.29 1.31
CA GLU A 111 2.60 3.24 1.37
C GLU A 111 3.71 2.67 2.24
N ILE A 112 4.92 2.63 1.71
CA ILE A 112 6.08 2.05 2.37
C ILE A 112 7.16 3.12 2.48
N ILE A 113 7.51 3.47 3.70
CA ILE A 113 8.59 4.41 4.00
C ILE A 113 9.76 3.60 4.54
N LYS A 114 10.91 3.66 3.88
CA LYS A 114 12.10 2.88 4.23
C LYS A 114 13.15 3.77 4.89
N GLY A 115 13.58 3.39 6.07
CA GLY A 115 14.55 4.13 6.89
C GLY A 115 13.91 4.75 8.12
N PRO A 116 14.67 5.48 8.95
CA PRO A 116 14.16 6.06 10.19
C PRO A 116 12.96 6.98 9.95
N ASP A 117 11.83 6.68 10.60
CA ASP A 117 10.56 7.37 10.39
C ASP A 117 9.94 7.85 11.72
N SER A 118 10.74 8.13 12.72
CA SER A 118 10.27 8.54 14.05
C SER A 118 9.50 9.87 14.05
N VAL A 119 9.75 10.73 13.08
CA VAL A 119 9.05 12.03 12.95
C VAL A 119 7.58 11.84 12.59
N TYR A 120 7.28 10.85 11.73
CA TYR A 120 5.91 10.60 11.23
C TYR A 120 5.25 9.42 11.95
N ALA A 121 6.02 8.37 12.21
CA ALA A 121 5.53 7.14 12.85
C ALA A 121 5.65 7.15 14.38
N GLY A 122 6.35 8.10 14.97
CA GLY A 122 6.63 8.11 16.41
C GLY A 122 7.66 7.04 16.78
N ARG A 123 7.52 6.42 17.97
CA ARG A 123 8.48 5.43 18.46
C ARG A 123 8.47 4.17 17.59
N GLY A 124 9.64 3.61 17.33
CA GLY A 124 9.81 2.24 16.81
C GLY A 124 10.12 2.11 15.33
N GLY A 125 10.17 3.21 14.58
CA GLY A 125 10.35 3.17 13.12
C GLY A 125 11.81 3.18 12.65
N ALA A 126 12.74 2.40 13.24
CA ALA A 126 14.13 2.41 12.81
C ALA A 126 14.33 1.89 11.37
N GLY A 127 13.62 0.86 10.98
CA GLY A 127 13.64 0.29 9.62
C GLY A 127 12.75 1.03 8.63
N GLY A 128 11.69 1.63 9.13
CA GLY A 128 10.65 2.27 8.34
C GLY A 128 9.25 2.01 8.86
N SER A 129 8.25 2.39 8.07
CA SER A 129 6.83 2.19 8.37
C SER A 129 6.06 1.78 7.12
N ILE A 130 4.93 1.13 7.33
CA ILE A 130 3.98 0.74 6.29
C ILE A 130 2.63 1.32 6.67
N ASN A 131 2.02 2.09 5.77
CA ASN A 131 0.70 2.65 5.94
C ASN A 131 -0.25 2.03 4.91
N LEU A 132 -1.32 1.43 5.39
CA LEU A 132 -2.42 0.90 4.60
C LEU A 132 -3.45 2.01 4.44
N VAL A 133 -3.80 2.34 3.22
CA VAL A 133 -4.78 3.38 2.93
C VAL A 133 -6.08 2.73 2.49
N SER A 134 -7.13 2.96 3.25
CA SER A 134 -8.45 2.45 2.94
C SER A 134 -9.07 3.17 1.74
N LYS A 135 -9.95 2.47 1.02
CA LYS A 135 -10.77 3.07 -0.03
C LYS A 135 -11.62 4.19 0.52
N THR A 136 -11.70 5.27 -0.22
CA THR A 136 -12.57 6.42 0.09
C THR A 136 -13.71 6.50 -0.92
N PRO A 137 -14.88 7.03 -0.53
CA PRO A 137 -15.98 7.26 -1.47
C PRO A 137 -15.55 8.16 -2.64
N LYS A 138 -15.95 7.76 -3.84
CA LYS A 138 -15.65 8.49 -5.09
C LYS A 138 -16.91 9.21 -5.59
N ALA A 139 -16.74 10.29 -6.32
CA ALA A 139 -17.85 11.07 -6.86
C ALA A 139 -18.65 10.38 -7.98
N LYS A 140 -18.15 9.24 -8.48
CA LYS A 140 -18.82 8.45 -9.52
C LYS A 140 -19.35 7.16 -8.92
N ASP A 141 -20.61 6.84 -9.23
CA ASP A 141 -21.18 5.56 -8.89
C ASP A 141 -20.44 4.43 -9.61
N ALA A 142 -20.08 3.41 -8.88
CA ALA A 142 -19.36 2.27 -9.40
C ALA A 142 -19.72 0.99 -8.64
N ILE A 143 -19.77 -0.12 -9.35
CA ILE A 143 -19.92 -1.46 -8.76
C ILE A 143 -18.77 -2.30 -9.32
N GLU A 144 -17.98 -2.88 -8.44
CA GLU A 144 -16.89 -3.79 -8.78
C GLU A 144 -17.13 -5.13 -8.11
N ALA A 145 -17.22 -6.19 -8.89
CA ALA A 145 -17.36 -7.55 -8.39
C ALA A 145 -16.19 -8.40 -8.89
N THR A 146 -15.54 -9.11 -7.98
CA THR A 146 -14.45 -10.02 -8.35
C THR A 146 -14.74 -11.43 -7.84
N GLY A 147 -14.34 -12.44 -8.63
CA GLY A 147 -14.39 -13.83 -8.25
C GLY A 147 -13.05 -14.48 -8.49
N GLN A 148 -12.54 -15.23 -7.53
CA GLN A 148 -11.28 -15.97 -7.62
C GLN A 148 -11.53 -17.43 -7.25
N ILE A 149 -10.91 -18.33 -8.03
CA ILE A 149 -10.91 -19.78 -7.77
C ILE A 149 -9.44 -20.18 -7.74
N GLY A 150 -9.03 -20.75 -6.62
CA GLY A 150 -7.66 -21.24 -6.42
C GLY A 150 -7.61 -22.76 -6.24
N THR A 151 -6.39 -23.28 -6.17
CA THR A 151 -6.12 -24.66 -5.76
C THR A 151 -6.58 -24.88 -4.31
N ASP A 152 -6.67 -26.13 -3.87
CA ASP A 152 -7.06 -26.52 -2.50
C ASP A 152 -8.46 -26.02 -2.06
N ARG A 153 -9.41 -25.93 -3.03
CA ARG A 153 -10.78 -25.49 -2.80
C ARG A 153 -10.87 -24.04 -2.26
N ASN A 154 -9.94 -23.20 -2.66
CA ASN A 154 -9.98 -21.79 -2.31
C ASN A 154 -10.94 -21.04 -3.24
N TYR A 155 -11.99 -20.44 -2.67
CA TYR A 155 -12.97 -19.64 -3.37
C TYR A 155 -13.06 -18.27 -2.70
N ARG A 156 -12.98 -17.20 -3.49
CA ARG A 156 -13.13 -15.85 -2.99
C ARG A 156 -14.06 -15.08 -3.90
N ALA A 157 -15.02 -14.39 -3.31
CA ALA A 157 -15.89 -13.44 -4.02
C ALA A 157 -15.86 -12.11 -3.24
N THR A 158 -15.73 -11.00 -3.97
CA THR A 158 -15.79 -9.66 -3.37
C THR A 158 -16.76 -8.79 -4.16
N LEU A 159 -17.45 -7.90 -3.46
CA LEU A 159 -18.37 -6.90 -4.02
C LEU A 159 -18.03 -5.55 -3.39
N ASP A 160 -17.79 -4.57 -4.21
CA ASP A 160 -17.55 -3.19 -3.82
C ASP A 160 -18.56 -2.29 -4.54
N SER A 161 -19.22 -1.42 -3.81
CA SER A 161 -20.20 -0.51 -4.37
C SER A 161 -20.01 0.90 -3.83
N ASN A 162 -20.02 1.88 -4.72
CA ASN A 162 -19.92 3.30 -4.43
C ASN A 162 -21.13 4.02 -5.02
N TRP A 163 -21.83 4.79 -4.19
CA TRP A 163 -23.05 5.55 -4.54
C TRP A 163 -22.84 7.04 -4.30
#